data_a7a347e0ea031717a4e50491c7a56984
#
_entry.id   a7a347e0ea031717a4e50491c7a56984
#
_cell.length_a   1.000
_cell.length_b   1.000
_cell.length_c   1.000
_cell.angle_alpha   90.00
_cell.angle_beta   90.00
_cell.angle_gamma   90.00
#
_symmetry.space_group_name_H-M   'P 1'
#
loop_
_entity.id
_entity.type
_entity.pdbx_description
1 polymer ?
#
loop_
_entity_poly.entity_id
_entity_poly.type
_entity_poly.pdbx_seq_one_letter_code
_entity_poly.pdbx_strand_id
1 'polypeptide(L)'
;LIAKALGGEVKKADIGWVLGVQSYEFKTNYPWLEHMNEDVQLIHSHQDQVMRLPERATLVASNKYVPNSMYYIEDHVMCMQGHPEFTNAYAYDVLCKRRDVLGEDKFKQAEFSLLNEKTHYLEVTNWWLEFFKSKNQLQ
;
A
#
# COMPACT_ATOMS: atom_id res chain seq x y z
N LEU A 1 10.78 -2.50 6.14
CA LEU A 1 11.92 -3.37 6.47
C LEU A 1 12.61 -3.91 5.23
N ILE A 2 11.90 -4.60 4.31
CA ILE A 2 12.47 -5.26 3.10
C ILE A 2 13.24 -4.24 2.24
N ALA A 3 12.63 -3.11 1.90
CA ALA A 3 13.30 -2.08 1.09
C ALA A 3 14.65 -1.67 1.67
N LYS A 4 14.70 -1.39 2.97
CA LYS A 4 15.94 -0.99 3.66
C LYS A 4 16.98 -2.11 3.69
N ALA A 5 16.55 -3.35 3.93
CA ALA A 5 17.43 -4.52 3.98
C ALA A 5 18.11 -4.80 2.63
N LEU A 6 17.45 -4.46 1.52
CA LEU A 6 17.92 -4.69 0.15
C LEU A 6 18.48 -3.42 -0.52
N GLY A 7 18.90 -2.43 0.27
CA GLY A 7 19.60 -1.24 -0.22
C GLY A 7 18.72 -0.09 -0.69
N GLY A 8 17.40 -0.18 -0.50
CA GLY A 8 16.48 0.94 -0.67
C GLY A 8 16.58 1.96 0.47
N GLU A 9 15.88 3.07 0.34
CA GLU A 9 15.81 4.12 1.35
C GLU A 9 14.41 4.21 1.96
N VAL A 10 14.32 4.16 3.28
CA VAL A 10 13.09 4.35 4.04
C VAL A 10 13.30 5.46 5.05
N LYS A 11 12.46 6.46 5.01
CA LYS A 11 12.48 7.56 5.97
C LYS A 11 11.10 8.17 6.17
N LYS A 12 10.96 8.96 7.21
CA LYS A 12 9.76 9.74 7.47
C LYS A 12 9.51 10.70 6.31
N ALA A 13 8.32 10.65 5.74
CA ALA A 13 7.96 11.53 4.64
C ALA A 13 7.64 12.95 5.12
N ASP A 14 7.99 13.95 4.31
CA ASP A 14 7.74 15.37 4.65
C ASP A 14 6.25 15.68 4.80
N ILE A 15 5.38 14.97 4.08
CA ILE A 15 3.92 15.10 4.22
C ILE A 15 3.39 14.57 5.56
N GLY A 16 4.22 13.87 6.34
CA GLY A 16 3.86 13.23 7.59
C GLY A 16 3.02 11.96 7.43
N TRP A 17 1.95 11.84 8.20
CA TRP A 17 1.08 10.68 8.17
C TRP A 17 0.26 10.56 6.88
N VAL A 18 0.27 9.36 6.28
CA VAL A 18 -0.69 8.89 5.28
C VAL A 18 -1.65 7.93 5.96
N LEU A 19 -2.93 8.25 5.93
CA LEU A 19 -3.97 7.61 6.73
C LEU A 19 -5.24 7.38 5.91
N GLY A 20 -6.06 6.43 6.36
CA GLY A 20 -7.34 6.14 5.75
C GLY A 20 -7.22 5.40 4.41
N VAL A 21 -8.29 5.39 3.65
CA VAL A 21 -8.37 4.72 2.36
C VAL A 21 -7.67 5.57 1.30
N GLN A 22 -6.80 4.95 0.50
CA GLN A 22 -6.03 5.59 -0.57
C GLN A 22 -6.16 4.79 -1.86
N SER A 23 -6.39 5.49 -2.98
CA SER A 23 -6.44 4.90 -4.32
C SER A 23 -5.04 4.62 -4.87
N TYR A 24 -4.93 3.63 -5.74
CA TYR A 24 -3.69 3.20 -6.38
C TYR A 24 -3.70 3.50 -7.88
N GLU A 25 -2.59 4.00 -8.37
CA GLU A 25 -2.29 4.20 -9.79
C GLU A 25 -1.29 3.16 -10.24
N PHE A 26 -1.71 2.21 -11.07
CA PHE A 26 -0.85 1.16 -11.60
C PHE A 26 0.00 1.66 -12.77
N LYS A 27 1.26 1.22 -12.82
CA LYS A 27 2.23 1.69 -13.84
C LYS A 27 2.14 0.93 -15.15
N THR A 28 1.69 -0.32 -15.11
CA THR A 28 1.50 -1.17 -16.29
C THR A 28 0.57 -2.34 -15.95
N ASN A 29 0.08 -3.01 -16.99
CA ASN A 29 -0.66 -4.25 -16.81
C ASN A 29 0.31 -5.42 -16.67
N TYR A 30 0.16 -6.18 -15.61
CA TYR A 30 0.88 -7.43 -15.39
C TYR A 30 -0.09 -8.61 -15.58
N PRO A 31 0.34 -9.78 -16.10
CA PRO A 31 -0.54 -10.94 -16.27
C PRO A 31 -1.24 -11.38 -14.98
N TRP A 32 -0.57 -11.22 -13.83
CA TRP A 32 -1.10 -11.55 -12.51
C TRP A 32 -2.03 -10.46 -11.92
N LEU A 33 -2.17 -9.31 -12.60
CA LEU A 33 -3.13 -8.23 -12.29
C LEU A 33 -4.38 -8.31 -13.18
N GLU A 34 -4.72 -9.46 -13.74
CA GLU A 34 -5.95 -9.62 -14.50
C GLU A 34 -7.17 -9.23 -13.67
N HIS A 35 -8.14 -8.59 -14.34
CA HIS A 35 -9.37 -8.05 -13.71
C HIS A 35 -9.19 -6.86 -12.76
N MET A 36 -8.12 -6.06 -12.91
CA MET A 36 -7.99 -4.79 -12.20
C MET A 36 -9.15 -3.86 -12.52
N ASN A 37 -9.83 -3.41 -11.48
CA ASN A 37 -10.60 -2.18 -11.55
C ASN A 37 -9.64 -0.99 -11.45
N GLU A 38 -9.89 0.07 -12.21
CA GLU A 38 -9.04 1.26 -12.24
C GLU A 38 -8.93 1.95 -10.86
N ASP A 39 -9.89 1.72 -9.98
CA ASP A 39 -10.05 2.39 -8.68
C ASP A 39 -9.69 1.50 -7.48
N VAL A 40 -8.57 0.79 -7.53
CA VAL A 40 -8.16 -0.02 -6.39
C VAL A 40 -7.76 0.84 -5.20
N GLN A 41 -8.31 0.51 -4.05
CA GLN A 41 -8.16 1.24 -2.81
C GLN A 41 -7.75 0.32 -1.66
N LEU A 42 -6.78 0.77 -0.83
CA LEU A 42 -6.37 0.12 0.40
C LEU A 42 -6.21 1.12 1.53
N ILE A 43 -6.26 0.62 2.75
CA ILE A 43 -5.99 1.40 3.95
C ILE A 43 -4.49 1.66 4.09
N HIS A 44 -4.13 2.90 4.40
CA HIS A 44 -2.78 3.31 4.79
C HIS A 44 -2.78 3.79 6.24
N SER A 45 -1.67 3.56 6.96
CA SER A 45 -1.49 4.02 8.35
C SER A 45 -0.01 4.11 8.72
N HIS A 46 0.72 5.00 8.04
CA HIS A 46 2.17 5.13 8.22
C HIS A 46 2.68 6.56 8.02
N GLN A 47 3.85 6.87 8.60
CA GLN A 47 4.64 8.08 8.33
C GLN A 47 5.88 7.78 7.51
N ASP A 48 6.52 6.63 7.82
CA ASP A 48 7.71 6.21 7.12
C ASP A 48 7.32 5.68 5.74
N GLN A 49 8.07 6.06 4.72
CA GLN A 49 7.83 5.69 3.35
C GLN A 49 9.10 5.16 2.69
N VAL A 50 8.92 4.27 1.73
CA VAL A 50 9.97 3.85 0.81
C VAL A 50 10.21 5.00 -0.17
N MET A 51 11.28 5.76 0.05
CA MET A 51 11.64 6.92 -0.77
C MET A 51 12.43 6.52 -2.03
N ARG A 52 13.25 5.48 -1.91
CA ARG A 52 14.00 4.88 -3.03
C ARG A 52 13.88 3.36 -2.96
N LEU A 53 13.43 2.78 -4.07
CA LEU A 53 13.35 1.34 -4.21
C LEU A 53 14.75 0.69 -4.20
N PRO A 54 14.86 -0.59 -3.78
CA PRO A 54 16.04 -1.41 -4.06
C PRO A 54 16.34 -1.45 -5.56
N GLU A 55 17.60 -1.61 -5.95
CA GLU A 55 18.04 -1.61 -7.36
C GLU A 55 17.30 -2.63 -8.23
N ARG A 56 16.99 -3.81 -7.66
CA ARG A 56 16.32 -4.93 -8.37
C ARG A 56 14.80 -4.90 -8.23
N ALA A 57 14.23 -3.83 -7.70
CA ALA A 57 12.79 -3.70 -7.52
C ALA A 57 12.11 -3.09 -8.73
N THR A 58 10.92 -3.59 -9.04
CA THR A 58 10.04 -3.05 -10.07
C THR A 58 8.82 -2.41 -9.43
N LEU A 59 8.59 -1.14 -9.71
CA LEU A 59 7.41 -0.40 -9.25
C LEU A 59 6.15 -0.94 -9.93
N VAL A 60 5.14 -1.29 -9.15
CA VAL A 60 3.84 -1.77 -9.63
C VAL A 60 2.79 -0.66 -9.58
N ALA A 61 2.68 0.00 -8.43
CA ALA A 61 1.69 1.06 -8.23
C ALA A 61 2.22 2.18 -7.34
N SER A 62 1.68 3.37 -7.57
CA SER A 62 1.91 4.57 -6.77
C SER A 62 0.57 5.17 -6.34
N ASN A 63 0.62 6.18 -5.50
CA ASN A 63 -0.46 7.13 -5.35
C ASN A 63 0.10 8.54 -5.12
N LYS A 64 -0.78 9.52 -5.04
CA LYS A 64 -0.42 10.94 -4.85
C LYS A 64 0.53 11.18 -3.66
N TYR A 65 0.38 10.40 -2.60
CA TYR A 65 1.10 10.59 -1.33
C TYR A 65 2.22 9.57 -1.10
N VAL A 66 2.18 8.43 -1.80
CA VAL A 66 3.09 7.31 -1.63
C VAL A 66 3.62 6.86 -3.00
N PRO A 67 4.70 7.47 -3.49
CA PRO A 67 5.24 7.20 -4.84
C PRO A 67 5.63 5.74 -5.09
N ASN A 68 6.10 5.03 -4.05
CA ASN A 68 6.51 3.63 -4.12
C ASN A 68 5.54 2.74 -3.35
N SER A 69 4.24 2.84 -3.67
CA SER A 69 3.16 2.24 -2.87
C SER A 69 3.13 0.72 -2.93
N MET A 70 3.40 0.16 -4.11
CA MET A 70 3.47 -1.29 -4.35
C MET A 70 4.61 -1.59 -5.33
N TYR A 71 5.43 -2.58 -5.03
CA TYR A 71 6.55 -3.01 -5.87
C TYR A 71 6.87 -4.49 -5.63
N TYR A 72 7.56 -5.11 -6.58
CA TYR A 72 8.12 -6.45 -6.38
C TYR A 72 9.62 -6.46 -6.63
N ILE A 73 10.29 -7.46 -6.06
CA ILE A 73 11.73 -7.67 -6.25
C ILE A 73 11.91 -9.06 -6.85
N GLU A 74 12.38 -9.08 -8.07
CA GLU A 74 12.53 -10.30 -8.87
C GLU A 74 11.21 -11.08 -8.97
N ASP A 75 11.19 -12.34 -8.60
CA ASP A 75 10.05 -13.24 -8.77
C ASP A 75 9.50 -13.81 -7.45
N HIS A 76 10.03 -13.38 -6.31
CA HIS A 76 9.72 -13.98 -5.02
C HIS A 76 9.42 -13.02 -3.87
N VAL A 77 9.51 -11.70 -4.08
CA VAL A 77 9.16 -10.71 -3.05
C VAL A 77 8.16 -9.71 -3.60
N MET A 78 7.00 -9.64 -2.98
CA MET A 78 5.98 -8.61 -3.23
C MET A 78 5.89 -7.71 -1.99
N CYS A 79 5.91 -6.40 -2.19
CA CYS A 79 5.85 -5.39 -1.14
C CYS A 79 4.77 -4.35 -1.42
N MET A 80 4.11 -3.90 -0.38
CA MET A 80 3.23 -2.75 -0.42
C MET A 80 3.28 -1.97 0.89
N GLN A 81 2.87 -0.70 0.83
CA GLN A 81 2.79 0.17 2.00
C GLN A 81 1.35 0.32 2.52
N GLY A 82 0.36 -0.07 1.73
CA GLY A 82 -1.02 -0.24 2.17
C GLY A 82 -1.22 -1.56 2.93
N HIS A 83 -2.33 -1.65 3.64
CA HIS A 83 -2.68 -2.73 4.55
C HIS A 83 -3.91 -3.51 4.07
N PRO A 84 -3.76 -4.54 3.22
CA PRO A 84 -4.88 -5.41 2.85
C PRO A 84 -5.43 -6.21 4.03
N GLU A 85 -4.63 -6.42 5.08
CA GLU A 85 -5.02 -7.12 6.30
C GLU A 85 -5.88 -6.28 7.26
N PHE A 86 -6.03 -4.96 7.03
CA PHE A 86 -6.85 -4.10 7.89
C PHE A 86 -8.30 -4.09 7.43
N THR A 87 -9.21 -4.28 8.39
CA THR A 87 -10.62 -3.87 8.22
C THR A 87 -10.76 -2.38 8.52
N ASN A 88 -11.80 -1.74 7.95
CA ASN A 88 -12.10 -0.34 8.24
C ASN A 88 -12.32 -0.11 9.76
N ALA A 89 -12.99 -1.04 10.45
CA ALA A 89 -13.21 -0.98 11.90
C ALA A 89 -11.90 -0.99 12.68
N TYR A 90 -10.99 -1.92 12.36
CA TYR A 90 -9.68 -1.97 13.00
C TYR A 90 -8.86 -0.69 12.76
N ALA A 91 -8.83 -0.22 11.52
CA ALA A 91 -8.12 1.00 11.16
C ALA A 91 -8.69 2.22 11.88
N TYR A 92 -10.01 2.29 12.06
CA TYR A 92 -10.67 3.35 12.81
C TYR A 92 -10.27 3.34 14.30
N ASP A 93 -10.23 2.16 14.94
CA ASP A 93 -9.78 2.03 16.33
C ASP A 93 -8.31 2.49 16.49
N VAL A 94 -7.45 2.13 15.53
CA VAL A 94 -6.05 2.60 15.51
C VAL A 94 -5.96 4.11 15.30
N LEU A 95 -6.80 4.67 14.42
CA LEU A 95 -6.89 6.11 14.15
C LEU A 95 -7.30 6.88 15.41
N CYS A 96 -8.32 6.42 16.13
CA CYS A 96 -8.80 7.03 17.36
C CYS A 96 -7.70 7.13 18.43
N LYS A 97 -6.87 6.10 18.57
CA LYS A 97 -5.75 6.09 19.54
C LYS A 97 -4.63 7.08 19.20
N ARG A 98 -4.61 7.60 17.97
CA ARG A 98 -3.59 8.54 17.50
C ARG A 98 -4.10 9.97 17.32
N ARG A 99 -5.35 10.24 17.66
CA ARG A 99 -6.03 11.54 17.41
C ARG A 99 -5.19 12.72 17.86
N ASP A 100 -4.68 12.69 19.10
CA ASP A 100 -3.90 13.79 19.69
C ASP A 100 -2.60 14.08 18.93
N VAL A 101 -2.00 13.04 18.32
CA VAL A 101 -0.75 13.16 17.56
C VAL A 101 -1.00 13.61 16.12
N LEU A 102 -2.16 13.27 15.56
CA LEU A 102 -2.50 13.54 14.16
C LEU A 102 -3.00 14.97 13.94
N GLY A 103 -3.67 15.53 14.94
CA GLY A 103 -4.44 16.75 14.81
C GLY A 103 -5.82 16.51 14.14
N GLU A 104 -6.73 17.42 14.40
CA GLU A 104 -8.15 17.25 14.08
C GLU A 104 -8.42 17.13 12.58
N ASP A 105 -7.74 17.89 11.73
CA ASP A 105 -7.98 17.89 10.28
C ASP A 105 -7.60 16.56 9.63
N LYS A 106 -6.42 16.03 9.95
CA LYS A 106 -5.98 14.73 9.46
C LYS A 106 -6.84 13.58 9.99
N PHE A 107 -7.22 13.68 11.26
CA PHE A 107 -8.12 12.71 11.88
C PHE A 107 -9.45 12.65 11.13
N LYS A 108 -10.12 13.78 10.91
CA LYS A 108 -11.42 13.84 10.22
C LYS A 108 -11.35 13.36 8.76
N GLN A 109 -10.29 13.68 8.04
CA GLN A 109 -10.12 13.21 6.67
C GLN A 109 -9.98 11.67 6.62
N ALA A 110 -9.16 11.10 7.49
CA ALA A 110 -8.98 9.65 7.57
C ALA A 110 -10.25 8.95 8.05
N GLU A 111 -10.92 9.49 9.07
CA GLU A 111 -12.21 9.00 9.57
C GLU A 111 -13.26 8.96 8.47
N PHE A 112 -13.41 10.05 7.70
CA PHE A 112 -14.36 10.11 6.61
C PHE A 112 -14.12 9.00 5.58
N SER A 113 -12.86 8.80 5.16
CA SER A 113 -12.54 7.75 4.18
C SER A 113 -12.81 6.34 4.73
N LEU A 114 -12.45 6.08 5.98
CA LEU A 114 -12.69 4.77 6.62
C LEU A 114 -14.18 4.46 6.79
N LEU A 115 -15.03 5.46 7.00
CA LEU A 115 -16.46 5.28 7.17
C LEU A 115 -17.25 5.22 5.87
N ASN A 116 -16.73 5.79 4.78
CA ASN A 116 -17.49 5.97 3.53
C ASN A 116 -16.90 5.26 2.31
N GLU A 117 -15.63 4.85 2.34
CA GLU A 117 -14.97 4.22 1.19
C GLU A 117 -14.77 2.72 1.41
N LYS A 118 -14.82 1.98 0.31
CA LYS A 118 -14.56 0.53 0.31
C LYS A 118 -13.09 0.27 0.05
N THR A 119 -12.61 -0.87 0.51
CA THR A 119 -11.28 -1.37 0.21
C THR A 119 -11.34 -2.61 -0.66
N HIS A 120 -10.30 -2.80 -1.48
CA HIS A 120 -10.18 -3.92 -2.42
C HIS A 120 -9.18 -4.96 -1.89
N TYR A 121 -9.27 -5.27 -0.60
CA TYR A 121 -8.33 -6.16 0.06
C TYR A 121 -8.35 -7.60 -0.48
N LEU A 122 -9.52 -8.09 -0.89
CA LEU A 122 -9.66 -9.44 -1.46
C LEU A 122 -9.00 -9.53 -2.83
N GLU A 123 -9.23 -8.56 -3.70
CA GLU A 123 -8.62 -8.46 -5.03
C GLU A 123 -7.10 -8.41 -4.91
N VAL A 124 -6.58 -7.56 -4.04
CA VAL A 124 -5.14 -7.41 -3.81
C VAL A 124 -4.53 -8.69 -3.23
N THR A 125 -5.22 -9.37 -2.32
CA THR A 125 -4.76 -10.66 -1.79
C THR A 125 -4.71 -11.73 -2.87
N ASN A 126 -5.70 -11.76 -3.77
CA ASN A 126 -5.70 -12.68 -4.90
C ASN A 126 -4.53 -12.40 -5.87
N TRP A 127 -4.20 -11.13 -6.14
CA TRP A 127 -3.04 -10.79 -6.96
C TRP A 127 -1.72 -11.30 -6.37
N TRP A 128 -1.56 -11.24 -5.06
CA TRP A 128 -0.39 -11.82 -4.41
C TRP A 128 -0.31 -13.33 -4.66
N LEU A 129 -1.43 -14.03 -4.53
CA LEU A 129 -1.47 -15.46 -4.82
C LEU A 129 -1.13 -15.76 -6.27
N GLU A 130 -1.68 -15.00 -7.22
CA GLU A 130 -1.39 -15.19 -8.65
C GLU A 130 0.05 -14.81 -9.01
N PHE A 131 0.61 -13.76 -8.40
CA PHE A 131 2.03 -13.43 -8.54
C PHE A 131 2.92 -14.62 -8.18
N PHE A 132 2.74 -15.19 -7.01
CA PHE A 132 3.56 -16.32 -6.56
C PHE A 132 3.31 -17.59 -7.35
N LYS A 133 2.08 -17.88 -7.80
CA LYS A 133 1.78 -19.01 -8.67
C LYS A 133 2.43 -18.85 -10.05
N SER A 134 2.33 -17.68 -10.66
CA SER A 134 2.90 -17.42 -12.00
C SER A 134 4.42 -17.59 -12.04
N LYS A 135 5.10 -17.35 -10.91
CA LYS A 135 6.56 -17.48 -10.80
C LYS A 135 7.00 -18.92 -10.49
N ASN A 136 6.17 -19.69 -9.79
CA ASN A 136 6.47 -21.10 -9.49
C ASN A 136 6.23 -22.05 -10.69
N GLN A 137 5.58 -21.61 -11.76
CA GLN A 137 5.38 -22.41 -12.98
C GLN A 137 6.61 -22.40 -13.91
N LEU A 138 7.65 -21.65 -13.60
CA LEU A 138 8.88 -21.53 -14.38
C LEU A 138 10.03 -22.41 -13.83
N GLN A 139 9.75 -23.28 -12.87
CA GLN A 139 10.64 -24.35 -12.40
C GLN A 139 10.09 -25.69 -12.87
#